data_6ffe3da7bac568e02b47b9f2273e5fda
#
_entry.id   6ffe3da7bac568e02b47b9f2273e5fda
#
_cell.length_a   1.000
_cell.length_b   1.000
_cell.length_c   1.000
_cell.angle_alpha   90.00
_cell.angle_beta   90.00
_cell.angle_gamma   90.00
#
_symmetry.space_group_name_H-M   'P 1'
#
loop_
_entity.id
_entity.type
_entity.pdbx_description
1 polymer ?
#
loop_
_entity_poly.entity_id
_entity_poly.type
_entity_poly.pdbx_seq_one_letter_code
_entity_poly.pdbx_strand_id
1 'polypeptide(L)'
;MKGFVAAALALAFLMPTVPAQAHHSFNTFWFMDKTMEIQGVVKSFRLVSPHSEMMVEVEENGKPVMWRITAKTGAVNARKEGWKPEDFIGKKVKISGNPPRRADAKSMVAGVVTFPDGKVVCLGGCPGGPPAE
;
A
#
# COMPACT_ATOMS: atom_id res chain seq x y z
N MET A 1 20.93 -26.14 -46.86
CA MET A 1 21.19 -25.44 -45.59
C MET A 1 20.38 -24.14 -45.38
N LYS A 2 19.77 -23.57 -46.42
CA LYS A 2 18.96 -22.33 -46.28
C LYS A 2 17.56 -22.56 -45.68
N GLY A 3 17.02 -23.77 -45.67
CA GLY A 3 15.68 -24.07 -45.13
C GLY A 3 15.60 -24.30 -43.64
N PHE A 4 16.69 -24.76 -43.01
CA PHE A 4 16.71 -25.06 -41.57
C PHE A 4 16.78 -23.81 -40.69
N VAL A 5 17.41 -22.74 -41.18
CA VAL A 5 17.50 -21.48 -40.42
C VAL A 5 16.15 -20.75 -40.36
N ALA A 6 15.34 -20.81 -41.43
CA ALA A 6 14.03 -20.20 -41.46
C ALA A 6 13.03 -20.91 -40.52
N ALA A 7 13.14 -22.27 -40.42
CA ALA A 7 12.26 -23.04 -39.51
C ALA A 7 12.59 -22.79 -38.04
N ALA A 8 13.86 -22.61 -37.68
CA ALA A 8 14.27 -22.29 -36.31
C ALA A 8 13.81 -20.89 -35.85
N LEU A 9 13.81 -19.92 -36.74
CA LEU A 9 13.29 -18.56 -36.45
C LEU A 9 11.76 -18.54 -36.29
N ALA A 10 11.02 -19.36 -37.02
CA ALA A 10 9.56 -19.45 -36.89
C ALA A 10 9.12 -20.09 -35.56
N LEU A 11 9.90 -21.05 -35.02
CA LEU A 11 9.57 -21.68 -33.74
C LEU A 11 9.82 -20.75 -32.54
N ALA A 12 10.72 -19.77 -32.64
CA ALA A 12 11.01 -18.81 -31.58
C ALA A 12 9.84 -17.82 -31.32
N PHE A 13 8.95 -17.62 -32.30
CA PHE A 13 7.77 -16.75 -32.17
C PHE A 13 6.54 -17.45 -31.58
N LEU A 14 6.58 -18.76 -31.36
CA LEU A 14 5.48 -19.55 -30.80
C LEU A 14 5.61 -19.80 -29.29
N MET A 15 6.57 -19.18 -28.61
CA MET A 15 6.61 -19.24 -27.17
C MET A 15 5.43 -18.48 -26.58
N PRO A 16 4.53 -19.14 -25.82
CA PRO A 16 3.46 -18.42 -25.15
C PRO A 16 4.08 -17.41 -24.19
N THR A 17 3.78 -16.13 -24.39
CA THR A 17 4.10 -15.09 -23.40
C THR A 17 3.25 -15.36 -22.18
N VAL A 18 3.82 -16.01 -21.19
CA VAL A 18 3.17 -16.14 -19.86
C VAL A 18 3.14 -14.75 -19.29
N PRO A 19 1.95 -14.16 -19.02
CA PRO A 19 1.90 -12.88 -18.33
C PRO A 19 2.59 -13.06 -16.98
N ALA A 20 3.67 -12.31 -16.75
CA ALA A 20 4.30 -12.24 -15.44
C ALA A 20 3.31 -11.49 -14.51
N GLN A 21 2.45 -12.25 -13.85
CA GLN A 21 1.58 -11.70 -12.79
C GLN A 21 2.47 -11.41 -11.58
N ALA A 22 2.99 -10.20 -11.53
CA ALA A 22 3.59 -9.65 -10.32
C ALA A 22 2.47 -9.30 -9.34
N HIS A 23 1.82 -10.32 -8.77
CA HIS A 23 0.92 -10.13 -7.64
C HIS A 23 1.77 -9.82 -6.42
N HIS A 24 1.87 -8.54 -6.09
CA HIS A 24 2.33 -8.10 -4.78
C HIS A 24 1.27 -8.51 -3.76
N SER A 25 1.40 -9.74 -3.23
CA SER A 25 0.46 -10.23 -2.24
C SER A 25 0.72 -9.55 -0.91
N PHE A 26 -0.20 -8.70 -0.47
CA PHE A 26 -0.19 -8.14 0.89
C PHE A 26 -0.13 -9.24 1.96
N ASN A 27 -0.72 -10.42 1.68
CA ASN A 27 -0.67 -11.58 2.56
C ASN A 27 0.74 -12.08 2.89
N THR A 28 1.75 -11.77 2.05
CA THR A 28 3.15 -12.15 2.31
C THR A 28 3.73 -11.39 3.51
N PHE A 29 3.33 -10.13 3.69
CA PHE A 29 3.93 -9.23 4.67
C PHE A 29 3.02 -8.89 5.84
N TRP A 30 1.69 -8.97 5.65
CA TRP A 30 0.70 -8.57 6.64
C TRP A 30 -0.37 -9.65 6.85
N PHE A 31 -0.96 -9.65 8.06
CA PHE A 31 -2.12 -10.49 8.37
C PHE A 31 -3.39 -9.78 7.88
N MET A 32 -3.89 -10.15 6.70
CA MET A 32 -5.04 -9.49 6.10
C MET A 32 -6.38 -9.82 6.79
N ASP A 33 -6.39 -10.82 7.66
CA ASP A 33 -7.51 -11.26 8.51
C ASP A 33 -7.51 -10.64 9.91
N LYS A 34 -6.47 -9.86 10.24
CA LYS A 34 -6.33 -9.19 11.55
C LYS A 34 -6.35 -7.68 11.38
N THR A 35 -6.75 -7.01 12.44
CA THR A 35 -6.74 -5.55 12.52
C THR A 35 -5.96 -5.08 13.72
N MET A 36 -5.20 -4.01 13.55
CA MET A 36 -4.56 -3.26 14.62
C MET A 36 -4.83 -1.78 14.46
N GLU A 37 -4.59 -1.03 15.53
CA GLU A 37 -4.74 0.42 15.54
C GLU A 37 -3.47 1.06 16.10
N ILE A 38 -3.04 2.14 15.49
CA ILE A 38 -1.97 3.00 15.99
C ILE A 38 -2.45 4.45 16.03
N GLN A 39 -1.82 5.26 16.87
CA GLN A 39 -2.03 6.69 16.90
C GLN A 39 -0.69 7.42 16.86
N GLY A 40 -0.58 8.42 16.00
CA GLY A 40 0.67 9.17 15.86
C GLY A 40 0.54 10.38 14.96
N VAL A 41 1.65 11.06 14.75
CA VAL A 41 1.73 12.26 13.91
C VAL A 41 2.26 11.89 12.52
N VAL A 42 1.55 12.28 11.49
CA VAL A 42 1.98 12.06 10.10
C VAL A 42 3.19 12.95 9.80
N LYS A 43 4.31 12.35 9.47
CA LYS A 43 5.57 13.07 9.14
C LYS A 43 5.75 13.25 7.65
N SER A 44 5.29 12.28 6.86
CA SER A 44 5.27 12.39 5.40
C SER A 44 4.15 11.54 4.80
N PHE A 45 3.66 11.96 3.64
CA PHE A 45 2.74 11.17 2.83
C PHE A 45 3.10 11.34 1.36
N ARG A 46 3.38 10.24 0.69
CA ARG A 46 3.80 10.21 -0.70
C ARG A 46 2.75 9.47 -1.52
N LEU A 47 2.19 10.15 -2.51
CA LEU A 47 1.31 9.54 -3.50
C LEU A 47 2.16 8.92 -4.61
N VAL A 48 2.42 7.64 -4.49
CA VAL A 48 3.22 6.84 -5.42
C VAL A 48 2.46 5.61 -5.88
N SER A 49 2.85 5.01 -6.98
CA SER A 49 2.27 3.78 -7.50
C SER A 49 3.23 2.61 -7.32
N PRO A 50 2.76 1.39 -7.08
CA PRO A 50 1.36 0.98 -7.03
C PRO A 50 0.64 1.32 -5.72
N HIS A 51 1.35 1.64 -4.65
CA HIS A 51 0.80 1.88 -3.31
C HIS A 51 1.38 3.15 -2.72
N SER A 52 0.51 4.08 -2.30
CA SER A 52 0.95 5.28 -1.59
C SER A 52 1.50 4.94 -0.20
N GLU A 53 2.45 5.72 0.28
CA GLU A 53 3.16 5.48 1.54
C GLU A 53 3.11 6.68 2.47
N MET A 54 2.83 6.42 3.74
CA MET A 54 2.83 7.41 4.80
C MET A 54 3.82 6.99 5.89
N MET A 55 4.57 7.96 6.43
CA MET A 55 5.39 7.77 7.63
C MET A 55 4.71 8.45 8.81
N VAL A 56 4.52 7.70 9.89
CA VAL A 56 3.83 8.15 11.09
C VAL A 56 4.73 7.96 12.29
N GLU A 57 4.93 9.02 13.05
CA GLU A 57 5.66 8.97 14.32
C GLU A 57 4.68 8.58 15.44
N VAL A 58 4.90 7.42 16.00
CA VAL A 58 4.12 6.85 17.10
C VAL A 58 4.96 6.88 18.37
N GLU A 59 4.38 7.25 19.50
CA GLU A 59 5.04 7.15 20.78
C GLU A 59 4.90 5.73 21.34
N GLU A 60 6.03 5.04 21.50
CA GLU A 60 6.11 3.71 22.11
C GLU A 60 7.04 3.76 23.34
N ASN A 61 6.51 3.48 24.52
CA ASN A 61 7.28 3.51 25.77
C ASN A 61 8.02 4.84 26.01
N GLY A 62 7.39 5.97 25.67
CA GLY A 62 7.96 7.31 25.84
C GLY A 62 9.02 7.68 24.79
N LYS A 63 9.15 6.91 23.72
CA LYS A 63 10.10 7.17 22.61
C LYS A 63 9.37 7.26 21.29
N PRO A 64 9.80 8.19 20.39
CA PRO A 64 9.25 8.25 19.05
C PRO A 64 9.73 7.06 18.20
N VAL A 65 8.80 6.39 17.56
CA VAL A 65 9.05 5.26 16.65
C VAL A 65 8.37 5.54 15.33
N MET A 66 9.12 5.41 14.24
CA MET A 66 8.58 5.63 12.89
C MET A 66 7.91 4.37 12.36
N TRP A 67 6.64 4.51 12.01
CA TRP A 67 5.85 3.48 11.35
C TRP A 67 5.68 3.78 9.87
N ARG A 68 5.89 2.78 9.04
CA ARG A 68 5.56 2.83 7.60
C ARG A 68 4.14 2.33 7.38
N ILE A 69 3.32 3.17 6.79
CA ILE A 69 1.92 2.88 6.48
C ILE A 69 1.78 2.78 4.98
N THR A 70 1.37 1.61 4.50
CA THR A 70 1.13 1.35 3.08
C THR A 70 -0.37 1.48 2.81
N ALA A 71 -0.76 2.35 1.90
CA ALA A 71 -2.12 2.41 1.38
C ALA A 71 -2.29 1.37 0.27
N LYS A 72 -3.46 0.75 0.16
CA LYS A 72 -3.78 -0.10 -1.00
C LYS A 72 -3.94 0.72 -2.28
N THR A 73 -4.23 1.99 -2.15
CA THR A 73 -4.47 2.93 -3.24
C THR A 73 -3.17 3.54 -3.75
N GLY A 74 -2.94 3.46 -5.05
CA GLY A 74 -1.81 4.09 -5.73
C GLY A 74 -2.07 5.56 -6.07
N ALA A 75 -1.04 6.26 -6.57
CA ALA A 75 -1.04 7.70 -6.81
C ALA A 75 -2.19 8.21 -7.68
N VAL A 76 -2.57 7.46 -8.72
CA VAL A 76 -3.61 7.88 -9.67
C VAL A 76 -4.97 7.92 -8.98
N ASN A 77 -5.35 6.83 -8.31
CA ASN A 77 -6.64 6.75 -7.62
C ASN A 77 -6.68 7.65 -6.40
N ALA A 78 -5.58 7.77 -5.65
CA ALA A 78 -5.47 8.70 -4.54
C ALA A 78 -5.78 10.15 -4.95
N ARG A 79 -5.24 10.60 -6.11
CA ARG A 79 -5.55 11.92 -6.64
C ARG A 79 -6.99 12.06 -7.10
N LYS A 80 -7.57 11.03 -7.72
CA LYS A 80 -9.00 11.02 -8.11
C LYS A 80 -9.92 11.13 -6.89
N GLU A 81 -9.54 10.52 -5.76
CA GLU A 81 -10.25 10.63 -4.49
C GLU A 81 -10.01 11.96 -3.76
N GLY A 82 -9.16 12.83 -4.33
CA GLY A 82 -8.87 14.15 -3.79
C GLY A 82 -7.89 14.15 -2.61
N TRP A 83 -7.07 13.10 -2.45
CA TRP A 83 -6.06 13.11 -1.39
C TRP A 83 -4.97 14.12 -1.68
N LYS A 84 -4.70 14.93 -0.68
CA LYS A 84 -3.63 15.93 -0.68
C LYS A 84 -2.70 15.63 0.49
N PRO A 85 -1.42 15.32 0.26
CA PRO A 85 -0.47 15.03 1.33
C PRO A 85 -0.44 16.08 2.43
N GLU A 86 -0.55 17.36 2.06
CA GLU A 86 -0.56 18.49 2.97
C GLU A 86 -1.71 18.47 3.99
N ASP A 87 -2.83 17.83 3.66
CA ASP A 87 -3.96 17.70 4.58
C ASP A 87 -3.68 16.71 5.74
N PHE A 88 -2.68 15.84 5.55
CA PHE A 88 -2.29 14.80 6.51
C PHE A 88 -1.07 15.17 7.32
N ILE A 89 -0.05 15.75 6.67
CA ILE A 89 1.25 16.04 7.28
C ILE A 89 1.09 16.96 8.49
N GLY A 90 1.72 16.58 9.61
CA GLY A 90 1.66 17.31 10.88
C GLY A 90 0.40 17.01 11.70
N LYS A 91 -0.56 16.27 11.18
CA LYS A 91 -1.77 15.91 11.91
C LYS A 91 -1.53 14.70 12.80
N LYS A 92 -2.10 14.72 14.01
CA LYS A 92 -2.20 13.55 14.87
C LYS A 92 -3.41 12.75 14.41
N VAL A 93 -3.18 11.52 13.97
CA VAL A 93 -4.23 10.66 13.42
C VAL A 93 -4.27 9.31 14.13
N LYS A 94 -5.42 8.67 14.07
CA LYS A 94 -5.61 7.27 14.44
C LYS A 94 -5.71 6.48 13.13
N ILE A 95 -4.96 5.39 13.01
CA ILE A 95 -4.91 4.55 11.81
C ILE A 95 -5.28 3.13 12.19
N SER A 96 -6.31 2.60 11.54
CA SER A 96 -6.71 1.19 11.63
C SER A 96 -6.30 0.47 10.36
N GLY A 97 -5.72 -0.71 10.49
CA GLY A 97 -5.25 -1.50 9.35
C GLY A 97 -4.73 -2.87 9.74
N ASN A 98 -4.08 -3.53 8.81
CA ASN A 98 -3.61 -4.90 8.97
C ASN A 98 -2.19 -4.93 9.55
N PRO A 99 -1.94 -5.73 10.62
CA PRO A 99 -0.64 -5.82 11.26
C PRO A 99 0.38 -6.59 10.43
N PRO A 100 1.70 -6.32 10.65
CA PRO A 100 2.76 -7.05 9.97
C PRO A 100 2.86 -8.49 10.49
N ARG A 101 3.34 -9.40 9.64
CA ARG A 101 3.64 -10.79 10.06
C ARG A 101 4.89 -10.87 10.91
N ARG A 102 5.86 -9.99 10.66
CA ARG A 102 7.06 -9.87 11.49
C ARG A 102 6.76 -9.01 12.71
N ALA A 103 6.96 -9.57 13.90
CA ALA A 103 6.66 -8.89 15.17
C ALA A 103 7.52 -7.63 15.42
N ASP A 104 8.72 -7.58 14.86
CA ASP A 104 9.66 -6.45 14.98
C ASP A 104 9.42 -5.35 13.92
N ALA A 105 8.57 -5.61 12.91
CA ALA A 105 8.31 -4.65 11.84
C ALA A 105 7.39 -3.52 12.32
N LYS A 106 7.81 -2.29 12.09
CA LYS A 106 7.01 -1.07 12.33
C LYS A 106 6.32 -0.66 11.03
N SER A 107 5.36 -1.49 10.61
CA SER A 107 4.59 -1.26 9.36
C SER A 107 3.18 -1.80 9.46
N MET A 108 2.28 -1.25 8.67
CA MET A 108 0.92 -1.78 8.49
C MET A 108 0.39 -1.44 7.09
N VAL A 109 -0.60 -2.20 6.65
CA VAL A 109 -1.45 -1.80 5.52
C VAL A 109 -2.65 -1.07 6.11
N ALA A 110 -2.78 0.22 5.81
CA ALA A 110 -3.87 1.02 6.33
C ALA A 110 -5.20 0.76 5.61
N GLY A 111 -6.24 0.64 6.39
CA GLY A 111 -7.63 0.69 5.92
C GLY A 111 -8.21 2.08 6.08
N VAL A 112 -8.18 2.60 7.30
CA VAL A 112 -8.88 3.84 7.68
C VAL A 112 -7.93 4.77 8.45
N VAL A 113 -7.97 6.05 8.11
CA VAL A 113 -7.35 7.14 8.87
C VAL A 113 -8.45 8.02 9.47
N THR A 114 -8.43 8.21 10.77
CA THR A 114 -9.35 9.09 11.50
C THR A 114 -8.59 10.29 12.03
N PHE A 115 -9.05 11.48 11.68
CA PHE A 115 -8.51 12.76 12.14
C PHE A 115 -9.11 13.19 13.47
N PRO A 116 -8.48 14.14 14.20
CA PRO A 116 -8.97 14.61 15.50
C PRO A 116 -10.37 15.26 15.45
N ASP A 117 -10.74 15.85 14.31
CA ASP A 117 -12.06 16.45 14.06
C ASP A 117 -13.16 15.43 13.72
N GLY A 118 -12.80 14.13 13.69
CA GLY A 118 -13.70 13.05 13.34
C GLY A 118 -13.78 12.74 11.84
N LYS A 119 -13.10 13.52 10.99
CA LYS A 119 -13.01 13.21 9.56
C LYS A 119 -12.34 11.84 9.36
N VAL A 120 -12.90 11.05 8.47
CA VAL A 120 -12.41 9.70 8.13
C VAL A 120 -12.00 9.64 6.67
N VAL A 121 -10.83 9.09 6.40
CA VAL A 121 -10.33 8.82 5.05
C VAL A 121 -10.02 7.34 4.90
N CYS A 122 -10.56 6.71 3.86
CA CYS A 122 -10.27 5.33 3.51
C CYS A 122 -9.03 5.25 2.61
N LEU A 123 -7.99 4.55 3.06
CA LEU A 123 -6.76 4.35 2.29
C LEU A 123 -6.77 3.06 1.45
N GLY A 124 -7.92 2.43 1.32
CA GLY A 124 -8.20 1.26 0.50
C GLY A 124 -8.75 0.06 1.28
N GLY A 125 -9.71 -0.64 0.67
CA GLY A 125 -10.34 -1.83 1.26
C GLY A 125 -11.28 -1.55 2.43
N CYS A 126 -11.85 -0.35 2.51
CA CYS A 126 -12.88 -0.03 3.49
C CYS A 126 -14.26 -0.50 3.03
N PRO A 127 -15.16 -0.87 3.96
CA PRO A 127 -16.54 -1.20 3.61
C PRO A 127 -17.20 -0.02 2.86
N GLY A 128 -17.74 -0.26 1.67
CA GLY A 128 -18.36 0.78 0.84
C GLY A 128 -17.40 1.68 0.06
N GLY A 129 -16.10 1.46 0.16
CA GLY A 129 -15.10 2.10 -0.70
C GLY A 129 -14.99 1.43 -2.07
N PRO A 130 -14.36 2.10 -3.07
CA PRO A 130 -14.10 1.48 -4.35
C PRO A 130 -13.25 0.21 -4.18
N PRO A 131 -13.43 -0.82 -5.02
CA PRO A 131 -12.62 -2.02 -4.96
C PRO A 131 -11.13 -1.64 -5.14
N ALA A 132 -10.27 -2.25 -4.34
CA ALA A 132 -8.84 -2.16 -4.56
C ALA A 132 -8.51 -2.87 -5.88
N GLU A 133 -8.07 -2.12 -6.89
CA GLU A 133 -7.55 -2.67 -8.15
C GLU A 133 -6.19 -3.33 -7.93
#